data_a65ee62bc235730db9344e6a7d4c4e5a
#
_entry.id   a65ee62bc235730db9344e6a7d4c4e5a
#
_cell.length_a   1.000
_cell.length_b   1.000
_cell.length_c   1.000
_cell.angle_alpha   90.00
_cell.angle_beta   90.00
_cell.angle_gamma   90.00
#
_symmetry.space_group_name_H-M   'P 1'
#
loop_
_entity.id
_entity.type
_entity.pdbx_description
1 polymer ?
#
loop_
_entity_poly.entity_id
_entity_poly.type
_entity_poly.pdbx_seq_one_letter_code
_entity_poly.pdbx_strand_id
1 'polypeptide(L)'
;MRAQRRWIPIAVADRIANATAGLTPFGRGFSRSRVHILGIILAAALAATGLLLAEGHGGLGAALERTAFYDRQVRAAEIMRDCSLAIAEERTAREIHIDPELDPSGTGLIGAEFTPITTTLGVLEAKRTSTNPAFAALMVRYFLEAGLEPGDVVAVGASGSFPALILATLAACRALDLQPAVIYSIGASMYGANIPEFTFADMLTLLNRRGLLPYELTAVSLGGEGDAGGNGILGQGAECFEQAATRSGAPLLREDTIADSIKARIAIFATAAERLGRPVACFVNVGGATANYGSTSASLDFPNGLVMQPKVMSAHRERGLIFEYAAMGVPVINLLDVRGLAVRNGLPVDPIPLPPPGEGGVYSTKAHSRPAAAAALLASAGAVLAVAGALRRDRHGARTSKTRK
;
A
#
# COMPACT_ATOMS: atom_id res chain seq x y z
N MET A 1 13.66 41.23 1.58
CA MET A 1 15.00 40.60 1.63
C MET A 1 15.25 39.86 0.33
N ARG A 2 16.36 40.19 -0.33
CA ARG A 2 16.66 39.86 -1.76
C ARG A 2 17.08 38.42 -1.92
N ALA A 3 16.47 37.70 -2.91
CA ALA A 3 16.88 36.38 -3.36
C ALA A 3 18.22 36.44 -4.10
N GLN A 4 19.23 35.71 -3.62
CA GLN A 4 20.51 35.55 -4.30
C GLN A 4 20.37 34.48 -5.41
N ARG A 5 20.49 34.93 -6.67
CA ARG A 5 20.74 34.06 -7.83
C ARG A 5 22.21 33.62 -7.79
N ARG A 6 22.47 32.32 -7.66
CA ARG A 6 23.81 31.74 -7.85
C ARG A 6 24.13 31.70 -9.35
N TRP A 7 25.16 32.41 -9.74
CA TRP A 7 25.75 32.36 -11.07
C TRP A 7 26.62 31.11 -11.22
N ILE A 8 26.48 30.40 -12.36
CA ILE A 8 27.38 29.31 -12.77
C ILE A 8 28.65 29.99 -13.35
N PRO A 9 29.86 29.57 -12.95
CA PRO A 9 31.09 30.20 -13.42
C PRO A 9 31.29 29.99 -14.92
N ILE A 10 31.66 31.10 -15.63
CA ILE A 10 31.95 31.19 -17.07
C ILE A 10 33.04 30.19 -17.53
N ALA A 11 33.84 29.65 -16.63
CA ALA A 11 34.91 28.70 -16.93
C ALA A 11 34.47 27.34 -17.51
N VAL A 12 33.18 27.00 -17.46
CA VAL A 12 32.64 25.74 -18.05
C VAL A 12 32.26 25.95 -19.52
N ALA A 13 31.82 27.17 -19.89
CA ALA A 13 31.45 27.50 -21.26
C ALA A 13 32.67 27.54 -22.18
N ASP A 14 33.81 28.06 -21.70
CA ASP A 14 35.06 28.14 -22.47
C ASP A 14 35.74 26.78 -22.68
N ARG A 15 35.54 25.81 -21.78
CA ARG A 15 36.00 24.42 -21.98
C ARG A 15 35.20 23.67 -23.04
N ILE A 16 33.92 23.94 -23.19
CA ILE A 16 33.08 23.36 -24.24
C ILE A 16 33.39 24.00 -25.59
N ALA A 17 33.60 25.30 -25.64
CA ALA A 17 33.96 26.02 -26.87
C ALA A 17 35.34 25.60 -27.43
N ASN A 18 36.33 25.36 -26.58
CA ASN A 18 37.65 24.88 -27.00
C ASN A 18 37.67 23.38 -27.39
N ALA A 19 36.73 22.56 -26.92
CA ALA A 19 36.58 21.17 -27.35
C ALA A 19 35.95 21.05 -28.76
N THR A 20 35.24 22.08 -29.23
CA THR A 20 34.60 22.11 -30.55
C THR A 20 35.43 22.82 -31.63
N ALA A 21 36.42 23.61 -31.27
CA ALA A 21 37.28 24.34 -32.21
C ALA A 21 38.26 23.47 -33.01
N GLY A 22 38.35 22.17 -32.74
CA GLY A 22 39.17 21.19 -33.47
C GLY A 22 38.46 20.40 -34.57
N LEU A 23 37.17 20.68 -34.82
CA LEU A 23 36.39 20.00 -35.87
C LEU A 23 36.54 20.77 -37.19
N THR A 24 37.59 20.47 -37.95
CA THR A 24 37.73 20.91 -39.36
C THR A 24 36.60 20.28 -40.20
N PRO A 25 36.14 20.97 -41.26
CA PRO A 25 34.97 20.53 -42.04
C PRO A 25 35.25 19.21 -42.77
N PHE A 26 34.29 18.38 -42.78
CA PHE A 26 34.15 17.08 -43.42
C PHE A 26 35.05 16.85 -44.64
N GLY A 27 36.26 16.34 -44.41
CA GLY A 27 37.15 15.80 -45.43
C GLY A 27 37.05 14.27 -45.46
N ARG A 28 36.80 13.73 -46.65
CA ARG A 28 36.71 12.32 -47.09
C ARG A 28 37.64 11.36 -46.31
N GLY A 29 37.08 10.55 -45.41
CA GLY A 29 37.85 9.48 -44.79
C GLY A 29 37.32 9.07 -43.39
N PHE A 30 36.02 8.79 -43.24
CA PHE A 30 35.56 8.05 -42.06
C PHE A 30 36.17 6.65 -42.13
N SER A 31 37.09 6.33 -41.18
CA SER A 31 37.64 4.99 -41.08
C SER A 31 36.47 4.02 -40.89
N ARG A 32 36.45 2.94 -41.69
CA ARG A 32 35.37 1.89 -41.68
C ARG A 32 35.00 1.41 -40.29
N SER A 33 35.98 1.34 -39.38
CA SER A 33 35.75 1.01 -37.97
C SER A 33 34.85 2.01 -37.22
N ARG A 34 34.90 3.30 -37.54
CA ARG A 34 34.06 4.33 -36.90
C ARG A 34 32.58 4.20 -37.30
N VAL A 35 32.31 3.80 -38.56
CA VAL A 35 30.94 3.58 -39.05
C VAL A 35 30.30 2.36 -38.31
N HIS A 36 31.09 1.32 -38.09
CA HIS A 36 30.58 0.13 -37.34
C HIS A 36 30.34 0.44 -35.88
N ILE A 37 31.22 1.21 -35.22
CA ILE A 37 31.04 1.65 -33.83
C ILE A 37 29.78 2.52 -33.70
N LEU A 38 29.59 3.48 -34.61
CA LEU A 38 28.40 4.33 -34.67
C LEU A 38 27.11 3.51 -34.86
N GLY A 39 27.12 2.47 -35.70
CA GLY A 39 26.00 1.58 -35.91
C GLY A 39 25.61 0.78 -34.67
N ILE A 40 26.60 0.31 -33.90
CA ILE A 40 26.37 -0.40 -32.64
C ILE A 40 25.82 0.55 -31.56
N ILE A 41 26.37 1.75 -31.48
CA ILE A 41 25.88 2.79 -30.53
C ILE A 41 24.44 3.18 -30.87
N LEU A 42 24.10 3.34 -32.15
CA LEU A 42 22.75 3.66 -32.60
C LEU A 42 21.78 2.51 -32.25
N ALA A 43 22.16 1.26 -32.48
CA ALA A 43 21.34 0.10 -32.13
C ALA A 43 21.10 0.00 -30.62
N ALA A 44 22.12 0.25 -29.79
CA ALA A 44 22.02 0.28 -28.35
C ALA A 44 21.14 1.46 -27.86
N ALA A 45 21.27 2.64 -28.46
CA ALA A 45 20.43 3.79 -28.15
C ALA A 45 18.96 3.54 -28.51
N LEU A 46 18.67 2.94 -29.65
CA LEU A 46 17.30 2.57 -30.04
C LEU A 46 16.71 1.51 -29.11
N ALA A 47 17.48 0.52 -28.68
CA ALA A 47 17.04 -0.47 -27.71
C ALA A 47 16.75 0.14 -26.34
N ALA A 48 17.64 1.02 -25.86
CA ALA A 48 17.45 1.73 -24.59
C ALA A 48 16.23 2.68 -24.64
N THR A 49 16.06 3.41 -25.74
CA THR A 49 14.88 4.28 -25.95
C THR A 49 13.59 3.46 -26.00
N GLY A 50 13.61 2.31 -26.69
CA GLY A 50 12.47 1.42 -26.75
C GLY A 50 12.11 0.82 -25.38
N LEU A 51 13.09 0.48 -24.57
CA LEU A 51 12.89 0.01 -23.20
C LEU A 51 12.29 1.12 -22.32
N LEU A 52 12.83 2.34 -22.39
CA LEU A 52 12.30 3.49 -21.65
C LEU A 52 10.86 3.85 -22.06
N LEU A 53 10.53 3.75 -23.35
CA LEU A 53 9.16 3.93 -23.84
C LEU A 53 8.24 2.80 -23.41
N ALA A 54 8.72 1.56 -23.38
CA ALA A 54 7.96 0.40 -22.90
C ALA A 54 7.69 0.47 -21.40
N GLU A 55 8.64 1.00 -20.61
CA GLU A 55 8.49 1.22 -19.16
C GLU A 55 7.71 2.49 -18.80
N GLY A 56 7.25 3.27 -19.77
CA GLY A 56 6.48 4.50 -19.54
C GLY A 56 7.32 5.68 -19.02
N HIS A 57 8.66 5.62 -19.12
CA HIS A 57 9.57 6.69 -18.68
C HIS A 57 9.75 7.80 -19.72
N GLY A 58 9.19 7.66 -20.90
CA GLY A 58 9.37 8.62 -21.99
C GLY A 58 8.23 9.59 -22.18
N GLY A 59 7.87 10.45 -21.25
CA GLY A 59 7.10 11.72 -21.37
C GLY A 59 5.93 11.86 -22.38
N LEU A 60 5.76 10.93 -23.28
CA LEU A 60 4.61 10.76 -24.18
C LEU A 60 3.60 9.88 -23.43
N GLY A 61 2.69 10.53 -22.72
CA GLY A 61 1.65 10.01 -21.85
C GLY A 61 1.41 8.50 -21.97
N ALA A 62 1.99 7.71 -21.07
CA ALA A 62 1.56 6.33 -20.93
C ALA A 62 0.05 6.37 -20.63
N ALA A 63 -0.77 5.88 -21.54
CA ALA A 63 -2.19 5.82 -21.29
C ALA A 63 -2.39 4.99 -20.02
N LEU A 64 -3.05 5.58 -19.02
CA LEU A 64 -3.42 4.86 -17.83
C LEU A 64 -4.59 3.96 -18.21
N GLU A 65 -4.40 2.66 -18.12
CA GLU A 65 -5.46 1.68 -18.29
C GLU A 65 -6.05 1.32 -16.94
N ARG A 66 -7.35 1.04 -16.92
CA ARG A 66 -8.01 0.52 -15.72
C ARG A 66 -7.37 -0.81 -15.32
N THR A 67 -7.24 -1.06 -14.01
CA THR A 67 -6.79 -2.37 -13.51
C THR A 67 -7.75 -3.47 -13.96
N ALA A 68 -7.28 -4.71 -14.03
CA ALA A 68 -8.15 -5.88 -14.26
C ALA A 68 -9.23 -6.05 -13.16
N PHE A 69 -9.07 -5.34 -12.05
CA PHE A 69 -9.94 -5.43 -10.86
C PHE A 69 -10.81 -4.19 -10.66
N TYR A 70 -10.84 -3.27 -11.62
CA TYR A 70 -11.42 -1.94 -11.49
C TYR A 70 -12.83 -1.96 -10.89
N ASP A 71 -13.75 -2.76 -11.43
CA ASP A 71 -15.14 -2.76 -10.96
C ASP A 71 -15.27 -3.23 -9.50
N ARG A 72 -14.47 -4.23 -9.11
CA ARG A 72 -14.41 -4.70 -7.71
C ARG A 72 -13.78 -3.66 -6.78
N GLN A 73 -12.77 -2.94 -7.25
CA GLN A 73 -12.13 -1.85 -6.53
C GLN A 73 -13.09 -0.68 -6.31
N VAL A 74 -13.85 -0.29 -7.34
CA VAL A 74 -14.87 0.77 -7.22
C VAL A 74 -15.95 0.34 -6.24
N ARG A 75 -16.48 -0.89 -6.36
CA ARG A 75 -17.49 -1.42 -5.45
C ARG A 75 -17.03 -1.40 -3.98
N ALA A 76 -15.79 -1.80 -3.69
CA ALA A 76 -15.26 -1.75 -2.34
C ALA A 76 -15.14 -0.32 -1.80
N ALA A 77 -14.69 0.62 -2.63
CA ALA A 77 -14.60 2.03 -2.27
C ALA A 77 -15.97 2.66 -2.03
N GLU A 78 -16.98 2.31 -2.83
CA GLU A 78 -18.37 2.75 -2.62
C GLU A 78 -18.93 2.21 -1.30
N ILE A 79 -18.73 0.93 -0.99
CA ILE A 79 -19.13 0.34 0.30
C ILE A 79 -18.45 1.09 1.46
N MET A 80 -17.15 1.36 1.38
CA MET A 80 -16.44 2.10 2.43
C MET A 80 -17.00 3.53 2.60
N ARG A 81 -17.26 4.24 1.51
CA ARG A 81 -17.88 5.58 1.52
C ARG A 81 -19.25 5.55 2.19
N ASP A 82 -20.13 4.64 1.78
CA ASP A 82 -21.49 4.54 2.29
C ASP A 82 -21.51 4.16 3.78
N CYS A 83 -20.57 3.30 4.20
CA CYS A 83 -20.35 2.99 5.62
C CYS A 83 -19.89 4.23 6.41
N SER A 84 -18.98 5.02 5.86
CA SER A 84 -18.48 6.24 6.47
C SER A 84 -19.61 7.26 6.67
N LEU A 85 -20.45 7.47 5.65
CA LEU A 85 -21.63 8.32 5.75
C LEU A 85 -22.59 7.85 6.84
N ALA A 86 -22.86 6.54 6.93
CA ALA A 86 -23.71 5.97 7.96
C ALA A 86 -23.15 6.18 9.39
N ILE A 87 -21.83 6.11 9.54
CA ILE A 87 -21.15 6.39 10.82
C ILE A 87 -21.28 7.88 11.19
N ALA A 88 -21.07 8.78 10.23
CA ALA A 88 -21.21 10.23 10.45
C ALA A 88 -22.65 10.61 10.84
N GLU A 89 -23.65 10.05 10.16
CA GLU A 89 -25.06 10.21 10.51
C GLU A 89 -25.36 9.76 11.95
N GLU A 90 -24.85 8.58 12.36
CA GLU A 90 -25.04 8.05 13.70
C GLU A 90 -24.36 8.90 14.77
N ARG A 91 -23.16 9.40 14.51
CA ARG A 91 -22.48 10.33 15.42
C ARG A 91 -23.31 11.58 15.64
N THR A 92 -23.86 12.14 14.56
CA THR A 92 -24.75 13.30 14.63
C THR A 92 -26.03 12.98 15.43
N ALA A 93 -26.65 11.83 15.19
CA ALA A 93 -27.84 11.40 15.91
C ALA A 93 -27.60 11.14 17.40
N ARG A 94 -26.37 10.77 17.78
CA ARG A 94 -25.94 10.61 19.19
C ARG A 94 -25.37 11.87 19.80
N GLU A 95 -25.41 13.00 19.12
CA GLU A 95 -24.81 14.26 19.56
C GLU A 95 -23.29 14.14 19.80
N ILE A 96 -22.61 13.17 19.16
CA ILE A 96 -21.15 13.03 19.20
C ILE A 96 -20.56 13.97 18.15
N HIS A 97 -19.92 15.03 18.61
CA HIS A 97 -19.38 16.07 17.74
C HIS A 97 -18.38 15.53 16.72
N ILE A 98 -18.54 15.94 15.47
CA ILE A 98 -17.54 15.77 14.40
C ILE A 98 -16.88 17.12 14.19
N ASP A 99 -15.61 17.22 14.61
CA ASP A 99 -14.85 18.46 14.53
C ASP A 99 -14.39 18.69 13.07
N PRO A 100 -14.82 19.76 12.41
CA PRO A 100 -14.47 20.04 11.03
C PRO A 100 -12.98 20.40 10.83
N GLU A 101 -12.26 20.79 11.87
CA GLU A 101 -10.82 21.01 11.80
C GLU A 101 -10.06 19.68 11.82
N LEU A 102 -10.57 18.68 12.54
CA LEU A 102 -9.97 17.35 12.61
C LEU A 102 -10.45 16.44 11.46
N ASP A 103 -11.73 16.50 11.12
CA ASP A 103 -12.39 15.70 10.07
C ASP A 103 -13.08 16.59 9.03
N PRO A 104 -12.31 17.33 8.21
CA PRO A 104 -12.87 18.29 7.24
C PRO A 104 -13.72 17.63 6.15
N SER A 105 -13.61 16.32 5.96
CA SER A 105 -14.45 15.56 5.04
C SER A 105 -15.70 14.98 5.69
N GLY A 106 -15.91 15.20 6.98
CA GLY A 106 -17.08 14.77 7.73
C GLY A 106 -17.31 13.26 7.73
N THR A 107 -16.24 12.49 7.77
CA THR A 107 -16.31 11.03 7.63
C THR A 107 -16.85 10.32 8.87
N GLY A 108 -16.81 10.98 10.04
CA GLY A 108 -17.14 10.38 11.32
C GLY A 108 -16.11 9.36 11.84
N LEU A 109 -15.01 9.13 11.10
CA LEU A 109 -13.98 8.14 11.41
C LEU A 109 -12.80 8.73 12.19
N ILE A 110 -12.74 10.04 12.32
CA ILE A 110 -11.73 10.74 13.12
C ILE A 110 -12.27 10.96 14.52
N GLY A 111 -11.54 10.46 15.52
CA GLY A 111 -11.86 10.65 16.93
C GLY A 111 -11.27 11.94 17.50
N ALA A 112 -11.25 12.01 18.83
CA ALA A 112 -10.68 13.14 19.56
C ALA A 112 -9.16 13.03 19.71
N GLU A 113 -8.52 14.14 20.05
CA GLU A 113 -7.09 14.14 20.38
C GLU A 113 -6.79 13.24 21.58
N PHE A 114 -7.43 13.49 22.70
CA PHE A 114 -7.30 12.69 23.90
C PHE A 114 -8.65 12.31 24.49
N THR A 115 -8.77 11.08 24.94
CA THR A 115 -9.89 10.53 25.67
C THR A 115 -9.38 9.52 26.70
N PRO A 116 -10.22 9.04 27.63
CA PRO A 116 -9.81 8.00 28.58
C PRO A 116 -9.28 6.71 27.95
N ILE A 117 -9.70 6.35 26.71
CA ILE A 117 -9.23 5.14 26.03
C ILE A 117 -8.14 5.43 24.97
N THR A 118 -7.57 6.62 24.96
CA THR A 118 -6.39 6.94 24.14
C THR A 118 -5.15 6.31 24.77
N THR A 119 -4.45 5.44 24.01
CA THR A 119 -3.32 4.65 24.51
C THR A 119 -1.96 5.15 24.04
N THR A 120 -1.91 5.85 22.91
CA THR A 120 -0.67 6.35 22.31
C THR A 120 -0.90 7.64 21.51
N LEU A 121 0.17 8.34 21.21
CA LEU A 121 0.14 9.48 20.30
C LEU A 121 -0.25 9.03 18.88
N GLY A 122 -0.83 9.92 18.10
CA GLY A 122 -1.24 9.68 16.72
C GLY A 122 -0.94 10.88 15.81
N VAL A 123 -0.75 10.60 14.52
CA VAL A 123 -0.52 11.64 13.50
C VAL A 123 -1.82 11.86 12.74
N LEU A 124 -2.42 13.06 12.88
CA LEU A 124 -3.72 13.39 12.27
C LEU A 124 -3.72 13.24 10.75
N GLU A 125 -2.64 13.66 10.06
CA GLU A 125 -2.47 13.49 8.61
C GLU A 125 -2.66 12.01 8.19
N ALA A 126 -2.05 11.07 8.93
CA ALA A 126 -2.18 9.65 8.63
C ALA A 126 -3.62 9.14 8.86
N LYS A 127 -4.31 9.68 9.88
CA LYS A 127 -5.72 9.33 10.15
C LYS A 127 -6.61 9.82 9.02
N ARG A 128 -6.52 11.09 8.62
CA ARG A 128 -7.27 11.67 7.51
C ARG A 128 -6.93 10.98 6.18
N THR A 129 -5.65 10.71 5.91
CA THR A 129 -5.24 9.93 4.73
C THR A 129 -5.97 8.58 4.66
N SER A 130 -6.11 7.89 5.80
CA SER A 130 -6.74 6.56 5.86
C SER A 130 -8.25 6.59 5.57
N THR A 131 -8.93 7.74 5.72
CA THR A 131 -10.37 7.84 5.43
C THR A 131 -10.70 7.83 3.95
N ASN A 132 -9.71 7.96 3.08
CA ASN A 132 -9.91 7.90 1.63
C ASN A 132 -10.46 6.52 1.20
N PRO A 133 -11.65 6.44 0.58
CA PRO A 133 -12.25 5.18 0.15
C PRO A 133 -11.37 4.35 -0.79
N ALA A 134 -10.41 4.97 -1.46
CA ALA A 134 -9.44 4.28 -2.30
C ALA A 134 -8.55 3.27 -1.54
N PHE A 135 -8.47 3.33 -0.20
CA PHE A 135 -7.86 2.26 0.59
C PHE A 135 -8.62 0.94 0.50
N ALA A 136 -9.95 0.95 0.38
CA ALA A 136 -10.71 -0.28 0.12
C ALA A 136 -10.38 -0.85 -1.28
N ALA A 137 -10.19 0.01 -2.28
CA ALA A 137 -9.72 -0.42 -3.59
C ALA A 137 -8.29 -1.01 -3.54
N LEU A 138 -7.41 -0.46 -2.72
CA LEU A 138 -6.08 -1.01 -2.46
C LEU A 138 -6.16 -2.39 -1.82
N MET A 139 -7.04 -2.59 -0.83
CA MET A 139 -7.25 -3.89 -0.20
C MET A 139 -7.77 -4.94 -1.18
N VAL A 140 -8.69 -4.59 -2.09
CA VAL A 140 -9.13 -5.49 -3.18
C VAL A 140 -7.92 -5.97 -3.99
N ARG A 141 -7.03 -5.05 -4.38
CA ARG A 141 -5.82 -5.43 -5.12
C ARG A 141 -4.94 -6.37 -4.31
N TYR A 142 -4.68 -6.08 -3.05
CA TYR A 142 -3.84 -6.94 -2.20
C TYR A 142 -4.42 -8.33 -2.00
N PHE A 143 -5.74 -8.46 -1.77
CA PHE A 143 -6.38 -9.77 -1.65
C PHE A 143 -6.29 -10.59 -2.94
N LEU A 144 -6.50 -9.97 -4.09
CA LEU A 144 -6.40 -10.66 -5.36
C LEU A 144 -4.95 -11.00 -5.77
N GLU A 145 -3.98 -10.13 -5.44
CA GLU A 145 -2.55 -10.41 -5.61
C GLU A 145 -2.06 -11.52 -4.65
N ALA A 146 -2.67 -11.66 -3.48
CA ALA A 146 -2.43 -12.76 -2.56
C ALA A 146 -3.12 -14.07 -2.98
N GLY A 147 -3.93 -14.04 -4.05
CA GLY A 147 -4.59 -15.22 -4.61
C GLY A 147 -5.88 -15.61 -3.90
N LEU A 148 -6.52 -14.71 -3.15
CA LEU A 148 -7.77 -15.02 -2.44
C LEU A 148 -8.94 -15.18 -3.40
N GLU A 149 -9.80 -16.15 -3.08
CA GLU A 149 -11.02 -16.48 -3.79
C GLU A 149 -12.27 -16.28 -2.90
N PRO A 150 -13.48 -16.13 -3.49
CA PRO A 150 -14.70 -16.00 -2.73
C PRO A 150 -14.89 -17.14 -1.68
N GLY A 151 -15.25 -16.76 -0.47
CA GLY A 151 -15.39 -17.67 0.66
C GLY A 151 -14.13 -17.92 1.46
N ASP A 152 -12.95 -17.41 1.03
CA ASP A 152 -11.72 -17.55 1.80
C ASP A 152 -11.76 -16.76 3.10
N VAL A 153 -11.11 -17.32 4.13
CA VAL A 153 -11.07 -16.76 5.47
C VAL A 153 -9.91 -15.77 5.61
N VAL A 154 -10.24 -14.56 6.04
CA VAL A 154 -9.26 -13.50 6.33
C VAL A 154 -9.22 -13.27 7.84
N ALA A 155 -8.11 -13.57 8.48
CA ALA A 155 -7.87 -13.19 9.87
C ALA A 155 -7.50 -11.70 9.94
N VAL A 156 -8.23 -10.90 10.72
CA VAL A 156 -8.03 -9.46 10.84
C VAL A 156 -7.69 -9.10 12.27
N GLY A 157 -6.45 -8.70 12.51
CA GLY A 157 -6.01 -8.10 13.76
C GLY A 157 -6.21 -6.59 13.69
N ALA A 158 -7.27 -6.09 14.32
CA ALA A 158 -7.74 -4.72 14.19
C ALA A 158 -7.40 -3.87 15.42
N SER A 159 -6.78 -2.71 15.24
CA SER A 159 -6.55 -1.72 16.30
C SER A 159 -7.50 -0.54 16.17
N GLY A 160 -8.05 -0.08 17.28
CA GLY A 160 -8.84 1.15 17.34
C GLY A 160 -8.12 2.39 16.80
N SER A 161 -6.81 2.32 16.64
CA SER A 161 -6.01 3.41 16.09
C SER A 161 -6.38 3.80 14.65
N PHE A 162 -6.87 2.87 13.81
CA PHE A 162 -7.19 3.14 12.41
C PHE A 162 -8.54 2.55 11.99
N PRO A 163 -9.67 3.11 12.49
CA PRO A 163 -11.01 2.61 12.15
C PRO A 163 -11.28 2.62 10.65
N ALA A 164 -10.76 3.60 9.93
CA ALA A 164 -10.91 3.72 8.49
C ALA A 164 -10.23 2.56 7.73
N LEU A 165 -9.05 2.11 8.16
CA LEU A 165 -8.38 0.96 7.53
C LEU A 165 -9.07 -0.37 7.87
N ILE A 166 -9.66 -0.51 9.05
CA ILE A 166 -10.52 -1.66 9.38
C ILE A 166 -11.71 -1.66 8.43
N LEU A 167 -12.36 -0.51 8.27
CA LEU A 167 -13.49 -0.33 7.37
C LEU A 167 -13.13 -0.66 5.92
N ALA A 168 -11.97 -0.17 5.43
CA ALA A 168 -11.44 -0.47 4.10
C ALA A 168 -11.23 -1.97 3.89
N THR A 169 -10.68 -2.66 4.90
CA THR A 169 -10.46 -4.11 4.88
C THR A 169 -11.79 -4.87 4.77
N LEU A 170 -12.77 -4.52 5.60
CA LEU A 170 -14.08 -5.18 5.61
C LEU A 170 -14.91 -4.88 4.35
N ALA A 171 -14.82 -3.66 3.83
CA ALA A 171 -15.46 -3.27 2.56
C ALA A 171 -14.89 -4.09 1.38
N ALA A 172 -13.57 -4.30 1.35
CA ALA A 172 -12.93 -5.15 0.35
C ALA A 172 -13.33 -6.63 0.52
N CYS A 173 -13.40 -7.14 1.76
CA CYS A 173 -13.92 -8.48 2.02
C CYS A 173 -15.34 -8.64 1.47
N ARG A 174 -16.23 -7.66 1.70
CA ARG A 174 -17.59 -7.70 1.17
C ARG A 174 -17.64 -7.66 -0.36
N ALA A 175 -16.80 -6.82 -0.97
CA ALA A 175 -16.76 -6.69 -2.44
C ALA A 175 -16.23 -7.96 -3.15
N LEU A 176 -15.49 -8.81 -2.42
CA LEU A 176 -14.88 -10.06 -2.90
C LEU A 176 -15.54 -11.31 -2.34
N ASP A 177 -16.62 -11.18 -1.55
CA ASP A 177 -17.30 -12.29 -0.86
C ASP A 177 -16.37 -13.11 0.05
N LEU A 178 -15.39 -12.46 0.71
CA LEU A 178 -14.47 -13.06 1.68
C LEU A 178 -15.11 -13.13 3.07
N GLN A 179 -14.57 -14.02 3.93
CA GLN A 179 -15.06 -14.26 5.28
C GLN A 179 -14.07 -13.72 6.32
N PRO A 180 -14.21 -12.48 6.80
CA PRO A 180 -13.32 -11.93 7.81
C PRO A 180 -13.64 -12.47 9.20
N ALA A 181 -12.62 -12.98 9.91
CA ALA A 181 -12.61 -13.19 11.34
C ALA A 181 -11.87 -12.01 11.98
N VAL A 182 -12.52 -11.23 12.84
CA VAL A 182 -11.98 -9.95 13.32
C VAL A 182 -11.77 -10.00 14.84
N ILE A 183 -10.53 -9.82 15.27
CA ILE A 183 -10.19 -9.54 16.67
C ILE A 183 -9.85 -8.07 16.80
N TYR A 184 -10.66 -7.34 17.58
CA TYR A 184 -10.55 -5.89 17.71
C TYR A 184 -9.92 -5.50 19.05
N SER A 185 -8.84 -4.74 19.02
CA SER A 185 -8.21 -4.12 20.18
C SER A 185 -8.77 -2.70 20.37
N ILE A 186 -9.47 -2.46 21.50
CA ILE A 186 -10.26 -1.25 21.76
C ILE A 186 -9.36 -0.02 21.87
N GLY A 187 -8.21 -0.14 22.55
CA GLY A 187 -7.26 0.96 22.72
C GLY A 187 -6.85 1.58 21.40
N ALA A 188 -6.93 2.89 21.34
CA ALA A 188 -6.68 3.65 20.12
C ALA A 188 -5.63 4.73 20.36
N SER A 189 -4.86 5.07 19.33
CA SER A 189 -4.06 6.29 19.35
C SER A 189 -4.95 7.53 19.17
N MET A 190 -4.41 8.72 19.43
CA MET A 190 -5.06 10.01 19.14
C MET A 190 -5.75 9.96 17.77
N TYR A 191 -6.92 10.57 17.67
CA TYR A 191 -7.72 10.68 16.45
C TYR A 191 -8.19 9.33 15.85
N GLY A 192 -8.02 8.20 16.57
CA GLY A 192 -8.58 6.90 16.19
C GLY A 192 -10.02 6.73 16.64
N ALA A 193 -10.52 5.48 16.75
CA ALA A 193 -11.82 5.17 17.34
C ALA A 193 -11.76 5.24 18.87
N ASN A 194 -11.31 6.38 19.38
CA ASN A 194 -11.01 6.60 20.79
C ASN A 194 -12.14 7.28 21.58
N ILE A 195 -13.34 7.39 21.02
CA ILE A 195 -14.51 7.89 21.75
C ILE A 195 -15.10 6.74 22.54
N PRO A 196 -15.09 6.78 23.90
CA PRO A 196 -15.49 5.63 24.72
C PRO A 196 -16.91 5.14 24.44
N GLU A 197 -17.83 6.04 24.15
CA GLU A 197 -19.25 5.77 23.89
C GLU A 197 -19.52 5.28 22.45
N PHE A 198 -18.54 5.39 21.56
CA PHE A 198 -18.69 5.05 20.14
C PHE A 198 -17.36 4.56 19.54
N THR A 199 -16.94 3.37 19.93
CA THR A 199 -15.74 2.70 19.42
C THR A 199 -15.99 2.04 18.07
N PHE A 200 -14.95 1.44 17.45
CA PHE A 200 -15.17 0.71 16.20
C PHE A 200 -16.11 -0.50 16.36
N ALA A 201 -16.21 -1.10 17.55
CA ALA A 201 -17.19 -2.14 17.83
C ALA A 201 -18.62 -1.63 17.66
N ASP A 202 -18.89 -0.41 18.14
CA ASP A 202 -20.21 0.24 17.99
C ASP A 202 -20.48 0.57 16.53
N MET A 203 -19.46 1.07 15.81
CA MET A 203 -19.55 1.35 14.37
C MET A 203 -19.87 0.09 13.57
N LEU A 204 -19.18 -1.03 13.82
CA LEU A 204 -19.43 -2.29 13.11
C LEU A 204 -20.84 -2.84 13.40
N THR A 205 -21.28 -2.78 14.67
CA THR A 205 -22.64 -3.17 15.05
C THR A 205 -23.70 -2.35 14.32
N LEU A 206 -23.48 -1.03 14.19
CA LEU A 206 -24.36 -0.15 13.40
C LEU A 206 -24.40 -0.59 11.93
N LEU A 207 -23.24 -0.80 11.32
CA LEU A 207 -23.11 -1.16 9.90
C LEU A 207 -23.72 -2.54 9.60
N ASN A 208 -23.60 -3.49 10.53
CA ASN A 208 -24.28 -4.79 10.44
C ASN A 208 -25.80 -4.60 10.46
N ARG A 209 -26.34 -3.87 11.43
CA ARG A 209 -27.80 -3.58 11.54
C ARG A 209 -28.36 -2.89 10.31
N ARG A 210 -27.58 -2.01 9.67
CA ARG A 210 -27.97 -1.31 8.42
C ARG A 210 -27.76 -2.18 7.16
N GLY A 211 -27.24 -3.41 7.30
CA GLY A 211 -26.95 -4.31 6.17
C GLY A 211 -25.80 -3.84 5.27
N LEU A 212 -25.01 -2.85 5.73
CA LEU A 212 -23.86 -2.32 4.98
C LEU A 212 -22.63 -3.22 5.09
N LEU A 213 -22.37 -3.81 6.27
CA LEU A 213 -21.33 -4.82 6.49
C LEU A 213 -21.91 -5.96 7.34
N PRO A 214 -22.18 -7.13 6.76
CA PRO A 214 -22.83 -8.25 7.49
C PRO A 214 -21.80 -9.05 8.30
N TYR A 215 -20.96 -8.35 9.07
CA TYR A 215 -19.89 -8.95 9.86
C TYR A 215 -20.04 -8.61 11.34
N GLU A 216 -19.48 -9.48 12.18
CA GLU A 216 -19.42 -9.31 13.62
C GLU A 216 -17.98 -9.48 14.10
N LEU A 217 -17.67 -8.97 15.29
CA LEU A 217 -16.38 -9.20 15.92
C LEU A 217 -16.28 -10.63 16.41
N THR A 218 -15.20 -11.33 16.09
CA THR A 218 -14.91 -12.66 16.61
C THR A 218 -14.50 -12.61 18.07
N ALA A 219 -13.74 -11.59 18.45
CA ALA A 219 -13.38 -11.25 19.83
C ALA A 219 -12.96 -9.80 19.94
N VAL A 220 -12.88 -9.30 21.17
CA VAL A 220 -12.28 -8.01 21.50
C VAL A 220 -11.18 -8.19 22.54
N SER A 221 -10.17 -7.31 22.53
CA SER A 221 -9.24 -7.13 23.65
C SER A 221 -9.23 -5.67 24.08
N LEU A 222 -8.70 -5.40 25.24
CA LEU A 222 -8.62 -4.00 25.73
C LEU A 222 -7.63 -3.16 24.92
N GLY A 223 -6.59 -3.79 24.34
CA GLY A 223 -5.55 -3.08 23.59
C GLY A 223 -4.59 -2.33 24.50
N GLY A 224 -3.86 -1.36 23.95
CA GLY A 224 -2.86 -0.60 24.69
C GLY A 224 -1.60 -1.42 24.98
N GLU A 225 -0.80 -0.94 25.93
CA GLU A 225 0.42 -1.62 26.36
C GLU A 225 0.09 -2.99 26.96
N GLY A 226 0.80 -4.01 26.54
CA GLY A 226 0.57 -5.38 27.00
C GLY A 226 -0.78 -5.98 26.58
N ASP A 227 -1.56 -5.33 25.71
CA ASP A 227 -2.94 -5.72 25.34
C ASP A 227 -3.92 -5.68 26.55
N ALA A 228 -3.55 -5.02 27.64
CA ALA A 228 -4.24 -5.02 28.92
C ALA A 228 -5.19 -3.82 29.15
N GLY A 229 -5.30 -2.90 28.17
CA GLY A 229 -6.07 -1.65 28.29
C GLY A 229 -5.40 -0.63 29.19
N GLY A 230 -5.15 -1.02 30.41
CA GLY A 230 -4.58 -0.15 31.44
C GLY A 230 -5.48 1.06 31.73
N ASN A 231 -4.87 2.20 32.05
CA ASN A 231 -5.58 3.45 32.34
C ASN A 231 -5.59 4.44 31.14
N GLY A 232 -5.16 3.99 29.94
CA GLY A 232 -4.91 4.90 28.84
C GLY A 232 -3.76 5.88 29.15
N ILE A 233 -3.47 6.79 28.23
CA ILE A 233 -2.40 7.79 28.39
C ILE A 233 -2.75 8.85 29.47
N LEU A 234 -4.04 9.06 29.77
CA LEU A 234 -4.52 10.00 30.76
C LEU A 234 -4.64 9.41 32.18
N GLY A 235 -4.37 8.13 32.36
CA GLY A 235 -4.43 7.47 33.67
C GLY A 235 -5.84 7.23 34.23
N GLN A 236 -6.91 7.32 33.42
CA GLN A 236 -8.32 7.29 33.88
C GLN A 236 -9.21 6.36 33.02
N GLY A 237 -8.64 5.49 32.20
CA GLY A 237 -9.38 4.76 31.17
C GLY A 237 -9.97 3.40 31.55
N ALA A 238 -9.55 2.80 32.66
CA ALA A 238 -9.85 1.40 32.97
C ALA A 238 -11.35 1.03 32.85
N GLU A 239 -12.21 1.83 33.47
CA GLU A 239 -13.66 1.59 33.40
C GLU A 239 -14.22 1.76 31.99
N CYS A 240 -13.75 2.75 31.24
CA CYS A 240 -14.17 3.01 29.86
C CYS A 240 -13.81 1.85 28.93
N PHE A 241 -12.66 1.21 29.10
CA PHE A 241 -12.27 0.01 28.35
C PHE A 241 -13.21 -1.16 28.65
N GLU A 242 -13.52 -1.42 29.93
CA GLU A 242 -14.43 -2.52 30.33
C GLU A 242 -15.85 -2.28 29.79
N GLN A 243 -16.34 -1.06 29.89
CA GLN A 243 -17.65 -0.68 29.37
C GLN A 243 -17.71 -0.85 27.85
N ALA A 244 -16.68 -0.43 27.12
CA ALA A 244 -16.61 -0.60 25.67
C ALA A 244 -16.52 -2.09 25.27
N ALA A 245 -15.75 -2.91 26.00
CA ALA A 245 -15.67 -4.34 25.79
C ALA A 245 -17.04 -5.03 26.02
N THR A 246 -17.69 -4.73 27.14
CA THR A 246 -19.02 -5.26 27.46
C THR A 246 -20.06 -4.87 26.42
N ARG A 247 -20.06 -3.61 25.99
CA ARG A 247 -21.01 -3.08 25.00
C ARG A 247 -20.81 -3.69 23.61
N SER A 248 -19.59 -4.13 23.28
CA SER A 248 -19.29 -4.80 22.00
C SER A 248 -20.08 -6.09 21.80
N GLY A 249 -20.49 -6.77 22.87
CA GLY A 249 -21.16 -8.05 22.85
C GLY A 249 -20.27 -9.23 22.40
N ALA A 250 -19.02 -8.97 22.01
CA ALA A 250 -18.09 -9.99 21.58
C ALA A 250 -17.31 -10.59 22.76
N PRO A 251 -16.80 -11.83 22.65
CA PRO A 251 -15.95 -12.44 23.69
C PRO A 251 -14.74 -11.57 23.98
N LEU A 252 -14.50 -11.29 25.28
CA LEU A 252 -13.32 -10.54 25.72
C LEU A 252 -12.13 -11.48 25.84
N LEU A 253 -11.09 -11.21 25.05
CA LEU A 253 -9.77 -11.83 25.16
C LEU A 253 -8.94 -11.05 26.18
N ARG A 254 -8.51 -11.74 27.22
CA ARG A 254 -7.65 -11.17 28.27
C ARG A 254 -6.65 -12.23 28.70
N GLU A 255 -5.38 -11.95 28.50
CA GLU A 255 -4.28 -12.82 28.85
C GLU A 255 -3.22 -12.04 29.66
N ASP A 256 -2.49 -12.74 30.49
CA ASP A 256 -1.52 -12.13 31.39
C ASP A 256 -0.25 -11.65 30.65
N THR A 257 0.06 -12.26 29.50
CA THR A 257 1.24 -11.89 28.70
C THR A 257 0.90 -11.71 27.23
N ILE A 258 1.70 -10.90 26.54
CA ILE A 258 1.58 -10.73 25.08
C ILE A 258 1.79 -12.05 24.34
N ALA A 259 2.70 -12.90 24.81
CA ALA A 259 2.94 -14.21 24.20
C ALA A 259 1.70 -15.12 24.31
N ASP A 260 0.95 -15.07 25.38
CA ASP A 260 -0.28 -15.83 25.54
C ASP A 260 -1.43 -15.18 24.74
N SER A 261 -1.52 -13.85 24.70
CA SER A 261 -2.46 -13.15 23.82
C SER A 261 -2.26 -13.51 22.34
N ILE A 262 -1.02 -13.60 21.87
CA ILE A 262 -0.70 -14.03 20.50
C ILE A 262 -1.21 -15.47 20.26
N LYS A 263 -0.92 -16.42 21.16
CA LYS A 263 -1.39 -17.82 21.03
C LYS A 263 -2.90 -17.91 21.04
N ALA A 264 -3.56 -17.21 21.95
CA ALA A 264 -5.02 -17.21 22.07
C ALA A 264 -5.67 -16.65 20.80
N ARG A 265 -5.13 -15.57 20.22
CA ARG A 265 -5.60 -15.01 18.95
C ARG A 265 -5.47 -16.00 17.80
N ILE A 266 -4.34 -16.71 17.68
CA ILE A 266 -4.16 -17.75 16.68
C ILE A 266 -5.24 -18.85 16.84
N ALA A 267 -5.49 -19.32 18.06
CA ALA A 267 -6.50 -20.32 18.35
C ALA A 267 -7.94 -19.84 18.01
N ILE A 268 -8.26 -18.58 18.32
CA ILE A 268 -9.55 -17.97 17.97
C ILE A 268 -9.73 -17.90 16.45
N PHE A 269 -8.73 -17.44 15.71
CA PHE A 269 -8.77 -17.39 14.25
C PHE A 269 -8.87 -18.80 13.63
N ALA A 270 -8.13 -19.78 14.16
CA ALA A 270 -8.21 -21.17 13.71
C ALA A 270 -9.63 -21.75 13.94
N THR A 271 -10.21 -21.53 15.11
CA THR A 271 -11.59 -21.96 15.42
C THR A 271 -12.62 -21.31 14.48
N ALA A 272 -12.47 -20.02 14.18
CA ALA A 272 -13.33 -19.33 13.22
C ALA A 272 -13.19 -19.92 11.81
N ALA A 273 -11.99 -20.22 11.38
CA ALA A 273 -11.69 -20.83 10.09
C ALA A 273 -12.25 -22.27 9.98
N GLU A 274 -12.10 -23.07 11.03
CA GLU A 274 -12.68 -24.42 11.12
C GLU A 274 -14.21 -24.41 10.96
N ARG A 275 -14.91 -23.45 11.59
CA ARG A 275 -16.36 -23.29 11.46
C ARG A 275 -16.79 -22.98 10.02
N LEU A 276 -15.93 -22.34 9.25
CA LEU A 276 -16.15 -22.00 7.85
C LEU A 276 -15.64 -23.11 6.90
N GLY A 277 -14.98 -24.15 7.43
CA GLY A 277 -14.46 -25.29 6.67
C GLY A 277 -13.28 -24.94 5.75
N ARG A 278 -12.58 -23.83 6.00
CA ARG A 278 -11.43 -23.35 5.21
C ARG A 278 -10.32 -22.85 6.12
N PRO A 279 -9.04 -23.02 5.76
CA PRO A 279 -7.95 -22.43 6.52
C PRO A 279 -7.94 -20.90 6.39
N VAL A 280 -7.20 -20.22 7.28
CA VAL A 280 -6.90 -18.79 7.12
C VAL A 280 -6.04 -18.59 5.86
N ALA A 281 -6.58 -17.89 4.88
CA ALA A 281 -5.90 -17.62 3.60
C ALA A 281 -5.01 -16.37 3.62
N CYS A 282 -5.32 -15.41 4.52
CA CYS A 282 -4.54 -14.17 4.66
C CYS A 282 -4.70 -13.62 6.09
N PHE A 283 -3.64 -13.02 6.60
CA PHE A 283 -3.68 -12.23 7.83
C PHE A 283 -3.54 -10.74 7.51
N VAL A 284 -4.45 -9.90 8.03
CA VAL A 284 -4.39 -8.45 7.91
C VAL A 284 -4.11 -7.84 9.27
N ASN A 285 -2.98 -7.14 9.38
CA ASN A 285 -2.69 -6.27 10.51
C ASN A 285 -3.15 -4.85 10.23
N VAL A 286 -4.02 -4.30 11.06
CA VAL A 286 -4.45 -2.90 11.02
C VAL A 286 -3.94 -2.16 12.23
N GLY A 287 -2.96 -1.27 12.02
CA GLY A 287 -2.36 -0.45 13.07
C GLY A 287 -1.34 -1.19 13.93
N GLY A 288 -1.01 -0.60 15.09
CA GLY A 288 0.10 -1.02 15.94
C GLY A 288 -0.32 -1.74 17.23
N ALA A 289 -1.44 -2.50 17.25
CA ALA A 289 -1.79 -3.30 18.43
C ALA A 289 -0.68 -4.31 18.74
N THR A 290 -0.23 -4.34 20.00
CA THR A 290 0.99 -5.06 20.41
C THR A 290 0.95 -6.54 20.06
N ALA A 291 -0.16 -7.23 20.27
CA ALA A 291 -0.28 -8.65 19.92
C ALA A 291 -0.22 -8.91 18.40
N ASN A 292 -0.67 -7.98 17.59
CA ASN A 292 -0.65 -8.12 16.13
C ASN A 292 0.72 -7.79 15.54
N TYR A 293 1.31 -6.67 15.98
CA TYR A 293 2.54 -6.12 15.43
C TYR A 293 3.80 -6.68 16.10
N GLY A 294 3.69 -6.99 17.39
CA GLY A 294 4.80 -7.45 18.25
C GLY A 294 5.43 -6.31 19.06
N SER A 295 6.20 -6.71 20.09
CA SER A 295 6.93 -5.81 21.00
C SER A 295 8.44 -5.74 20.69
N THR A 296 8.87 -6.31 19.57
CA THR A 296 10.29 -6.42 19.20
C THR A 296 10.72 -5.39 18.16
N SER A 297 11.99 -4.98 18.18
CA SER A 297 12.54 -4.09 17.15
C SER A 297 12.45 -4.66 15.72
N ALA A 298 12.45 -5.99 15.58
CA ALA A 298 12.28 -6.65 14.28
C ALA A 298 10.95 -6.31 13.60
N SER A 299 9.93 -5.93 14.36
CA SER A 299 8.63 -5.50 13.80
C SER A 299 8.73 -4.21 12.98
N LEU A 300 9.72 -3.36 13.26
CA LEU A 300 10.00 -2.13 12.51
C LEU A 300 10.48 -2.44 11.08
N ASP A 301 11.15 -3.59 10.90
CA ASP A 301 11.68 -4.05 9.61
C ASP A 301 10.66 -4.88 8.82
N PHE A 302 9.47 -5.19 9.40
CA PHE A 302 8.44 -5.91 8.67
C PHE A 302 7.79 -5.01 7.62
N PRO A 303 7.78 -5.41 6.32
CA PRO A 303 7.31 -4.54 5.26
C PRO A 303 5.85 -4.14 5.42
N ASN A 304 5.50 -2.93 4.94
CA ASN A 304 4.12 -2.45 4.86
C ASN A 304 3.49 -2.78 3.50
N GLY A 305 2.21 -3.12 3.51
CA GLY A 305 1.43 -3.62 2.37
C GLY A 305 1.39 -5.14 2.34
N LEU A 306 1.19 -5.71 1.15
CA LEU A 306 1.17 -7.16 0.96
C LEU A 306 2.58 -7.77 1.06
N VAL A 307 2.72 -8.77 1.92
CA VAL A 307 3.95 -9.51 2.16
C VAL A 307 3.67 -11.01 1.99
N MET A 308 4.16 -11.58 0.90
CA MET A 308 4.05 -13.02 0.64
C MET A 308 5.09 -13.81 1.45
N GLN A 309 6.32 -13.27 1.52
CA GLN A 309 7.42 -13.83 2.29
C GLN A 309 8.29 -12.69 2.84
N PRO A 310 8.39 -12.52 4.15
CA PRO A 310 9.26 -11.50 4.73
C PRO A 310 10.74 -11.89 4.58
N LYS A 311 11.59 -10.89 4.35
CA LYS A 311 13.04 -11.08 4.24
C LYS A 311 13.70 -11.39 5.59
N VAL A 312 13.09 -10.90 6.68
CA VAL A 312 13.58 -11.05 8.05
C VAL A 312 12.49 -11.72 8.87
N MET A 313 12.87 -12.76 9.62
CA MET A 313 11.99 -13.45 10.56
C MET A 313 12.52 -13.25 11.97
N SER A 314 11.64 -12.85 12.89
CA SER A 314 11.97 -12.78 14.31
C SER A 314 11.78 -14.15 14.98
N ALA A 315 12.69 -14.53 15.84
CA ALA A 315 12.56 -15.72 16.68
C ALA A 315 12.00 -15.40 18.09
N HIS A 316 11.70 -14.14 18.38
CA HIS A 316 11.19 -13.71 19.68
C HIS A 316 9.77 -14.24 19.92
N ARG A 317 9.44 -14.55 21.19
CA ARG A 317 8.09 -15.06 21.55
C ARG A 317 6.99 -14.03 21.36
N GLU A 318 7.32 -12.73 21.42
CA GLU A 318 6.39 -11.61 21.26
C GLU A 318 6.56 -10.93 19.90
N ARG A 319 6.91 -11.69 18.87
CA ARG A 319 7.13 -11.19 17.52
C ARG A 319 5.88 -10.70 16.80
N GLY A 320 4.70 -10.94 17.38
CA GLY A 320 3.41 -10.54 16.85
C GLY A 320 2.86 -11.47 15.77
N LEU A 321 1.55 -11.37 15.54
CA LEU A 321 0.83 -12.19 14.56
C LEU A 321 1.36 -12.03 13.15
N ILE A 322 1.91 -10.86 12.78
CA ILE A 322 2.53 -10.64 11.45
C ILE A 322 3.63 -11.66 11.16
N PHE A 323 4.47 -11.99 12.16
CA PHE A 323 5.52 -12.99 11.99
C PHE A 323 4.99 -14.42 12.16
N GLU A 324 3.98 -14.62 13.02
CA GLU A 324 3.41 -15.96 13.22
C GLU A 324 2.75 -16.45 11.92
N TYR A 325 1.89 -15.65 11.29
CA TYR A 325 1.25 -16.02 10.03
C TYR A 325 2.25 -16.12 8.88
N ALA A 326 3.25 -15.22 8.82
CA ALA A 326 4.32 -15.33 7.84
C ALA A 326 5.15 -16.62 7.99
N ALA A 327 5.38 -17.09 9.24
CA ALA A 327 6.04 -18.35 9.51
C ALA A 327 5.23 -19.59 9.08
N MET A 328 3.90 -19.46 9.08
CA MET A 328 2.97 -20.48 8.57
C MET A 328 2.87 -20.47 7.04
N GLY A 329 3.55 -19.55 6.35
CA GLY A 329 3.44 -19.37 4.90
C GLY A 329 2.15 -18.68 4.45
N VAL A 330 1.40 -18.07 5.38
CA VAL A 330 0.17 -17.32 5.08
C VAL A 330 0.55 -15.89 4.67
N PRO A 331 0.03 -15.37 3.55
CA PRO A 331 0.20 -13.97 3.16
C PRO A 331 -0.20 -13.01 4.27
N VAL A 332 0.60 -11.96 4.48
CA VAL A 332 0.33 -10.92 5.48
C VAL A 332 0.15 -9.57 4.79
N ILE A 333 -0.92 -8.87 5.13
CA ILE A 333 -1.11 -7.46 4.74
C ILE A 333 -0.88 -6.61 5.98
N ASN A 334 0.19 -5.81 5.98
CA ASN A 334 0.55 -4.95 7.11
C ASN A 334 0.18 -3.50 6.81
N LEU A 335 -0.81 -2.97 7.53
CA LEU A 335 -1.33 -1.61 7.37
C LEU A 335 -0.92 -0.73 8.57
N LEU A 336 0.33 -0.26 8.56
CA LEU A 336 0.88 0.58 9.63
C LEU A 336 1.37 1.94 9.12
N ASP A 337 2.27 1.96 8.12
CA ASP A 337 2.77 3.18 7.48
C ASP A 337 1.77 3.68 6.43
N VAL A 338 0.73 4.38 6.89
CA VAL A 338 -0.38 4.86 6.04
C VAL A 338 0.11 5.79 4.93
N ARG A 339 0.99 6.74 5.26
CA ARG A 339 1.55 7.69 4.28
C ARG A 339 2.36 6.97 3.21
N GLY A 340 3.24 6.07 3.61
CA GLY A 340 4.03 5.27 2.68
C GLY A 340 3.16 4.35 1.82
N LEU A 341 2.11 3.75 2.39
CA LEU A 341 1.13 2.97 1.64
C LEU A 341 0.42 3.83 0.59
N ALA A 342 -0.05 5.03 0.97
CA ALA A 342 -0.71 5.94 0.05
C ALA A 342 0.20 6.31 -1.13
N VAL A 343 1.40 6.83 -0.85
CA VAL A 343 2.35 7.28 -1.88
C VAL A 343 2.75 6.16 -2.83
N ARG A 344 3.11 4.98 -2.31
CA ARG A 344 3.53 3.82 -3.13
C ARG A 344 2.42 3.29 -4.05
N ASN A 345 1.16 3.53 -3.69
CA ASN A 345 0.01 2.99 -4.41
C ASN A 345 -0.79 4.05 -5.18
N GLY A 346 -0.24 5.27 -5.30
CA GLY A 346 -0.86 6.34 -6.06
C GLY A 346 -2.13 6.93 -5.43
N LEU A 347 -2.24 6.85 -4.09
CA LEU A 347 -3.28 7.53 -3.34
C LEU A 347 -2.76 8.89 -2.87
N PRO A 348 -3.58 9.94 -2.89
CA PRO A 348 -3.20 11.22 -2.31
C PRO A 348 -3.08 11.13 -0.78
N VAL A 349 -2.15 11.89 -0.22
CA VAL A 349 -1.97 12.06 1.23
C VAL A 349 -2.84 13.21 1.68
N ASP A 350 -3.66 12.99 2.71
CA ASP A 350 -4.53 13.97 3.34
C ASP A 350 -5.39 14.79 2.36
N PRO A 351 -6.12 14.15 1.43
CA PRO A 351 -6.88 14.88 0.42
C PRO A 351 -8.11 15.56 1.01
N ILE A 352 -8.32 16.82 0.65
CA ILE A 352 -9.51 17.59 0.99
C ILE A 352 -10.00 18.29 -0.28
N PRO A 353 -11.18 17.94 -0.82
CA PRO A 353 -12.08 16.85 -0.40
C PRO A 353 -11.50 15.46 -0.71
N LEU A 354 -12.14 14.41 -0.18
CA LEU A 354 -11.83 13.03 -0.54
C LEU A 354 -12.14 12.78 -2.02
N PRO A 355 -11.24 12.09 -2.76
CA PRO A 355 -11.51 11.69 -4.14
C PRO A 355 -12.72 10.74 -4.22
N PRO A 356 -13.55 10.84 -5.26
CA PRO A 356 -14.65 9.90 -5.46
C PRO A 356 -14.12 8.48 -5.80
N PRO A 357 -14.89 7.42 -5.47
CA PRO A 357 -14.58 6.07 -5.89
C PRO A 357 -14.35 5.96 -7.41
N GLY A 358 -13.29 5.24 -7.79
CA GLY A 358 -12.93 5.05 -9.20
C GLY A 358 -11.91 6.06 -9.74
N GLU A 359 -11.55 7.08 -8.97
CA GLU A 359 -10.55 8.07 -9.35
C GLU A 359 -9.23 7.88 -8.58
N GLY A 360 -8.11 8.04 -9.28
CA GLY A 360 -6.76 7.98 -8.71
C GLY A 360 -5.92 6.81 -9.18
N GLY A 361 -4.64 6.82 -8.79
CA GLY A 361 -3.62 5.89 -9.29
C GLY A 361 -3.84 4.43 -8.91
N VAL A 362 -4.55 4.16 -7.82
CA VAL A 362 -4.84 2.78 -7.36
C VAL A 362 -5.73 2.00 -8.32
N TYR A 363 -6.56 2.71 -9.10
CA TYR A 363 -7.50 2.12 -10.07
C TYR A 363 -6.93 1.95 -11.46
N SER A 364 -5.67 2.35 -11.67
CA SER A 364 -5.02 2.34 -12.97
C SER A 364 -3.65 1.68 -12.92
N THR A 365 -3.28 1.07 -14.04
CA THR A 365 -1.94 0.56 -14.30
C THR A 365 -1.33 1.35 -15.45
N LYS A 366 0.00 1.49 -15.46
CA LYS A 366 0.68 2.03 -16.62
C LYS A 366 0.51 1.05 -17.78
N ALA A 367 -0.09 1.50 -18.88
CA ALA A 367 -0.16 0.72 -20.09
C ALA A 367 1.27 0.49 -20.60
N HIS A 368 1.71 -0.76 -20.61
CA HIS A 368 2.95 -1.12 -21.30
C HIS A 368 2.66 -1.13 -22.80
N SER A 369 3.25 -0.22 -23.55
CA SER A 369 3.12 -0.19 -25.01
C SER A 369 3.88 -1.37 -25.63
N ARG A 370 3.28 -2.57 -25.58
CA ARG A 370 3.80 -3.77 -26.26
C ARG A 370 4.15 -3.51 -27.72
N PRO A 371 3.32 -2.76 -28.51
CA PRO A 371 3.68 -2.42 -29.87
C PRO A 371 4.93 -1.54 -29.99
N ALA A 372 5.09 -0.55 -29.09
CA ALA A 372 6.28 0.31 -29.11
C ALA A 372 7.54 -0.46 -28.71
N ALA A 373 7.47 -1.34 -27.73
CA ALA A 373 8.57 -2.21 -27.34
C ALA A 373 8.96 -3.17 -28.48
N ALA A 374 7.99 -3.79 -29.15
CA ALA A 374 8.22 -4.66 -30.29
C ALA A 374 8.84 -3.90 -31.48
N ALA A 375 8.34 -2.70 -31.80
CA ALA A 375 8.91 -1.85 -32.85
C ALA A 375 10.35 -1.45 -32.55
N ALA A 376 10.67 -1.09 -31.31
CA ALA A 376 12.03 -0.75 -30.90
C ALA A 376 12.99 -1.95 -30.96
N LEU A 377 12.53 -3.14 -30.55
CA LEU A 377 13.30 -4.38 -30.67
C LEU A 377 13.58 -4.73 -32.15
N LEU A 378 12.58 -4.62 -33.02
CA LEU A 378 12.74 -4.86 -34.45
C LEU A 378 13.69 -3.85 -35.11
N ALA A 379 13.59 -2.56 -34.76
CA ALA A 379 14.50 -1.53 -35.24
C ALA A 379 15.95 -1.79 -34.77
N SER A 380 16.13 -2.21 -33.52
CA SER A 380 17.45 -2.54 -32.97
C SER A 380 18.06 -3.76 -33.64
N ALA A 381 17.27 -4.82 -33.85
CA ALA A 381 17.68 -6.02 -34.58
C ALA A 381 18.04 -5.70 -36.04
N GLY A 382 17.26 -4.87 -36.72
CA GLY A 382 17.54 -4.38 -38.07
C GLY A 382 18.87 -3.62 -38.18
N ALA A 383 19.14 -2.73 -37.19
CA ALA A 383 20.40 -2.01 -37.13
C ALA A 383 21.63 -2.92 -36.91
N VAL A 384 21.51 -3.92 -36.03
CA VAL A 384 22.56 -4.93 -35.83
C VAL A 384 22.83 -5.76 -37.08
N LEU A 385 21.76 -6.21 -37.77
CA LEU A 385 21.89 -6.96 -38.97
C LEU A 385 22.51 -6.16 -40.13
N ALA A 386 22.16 -4.87 -40.26
CA ALA A 386 22.76 -3.95 -41.21
C ALA A 386 24.27 -3.78 -40.98
N VAL A 387 24.69 -3.59 -39.75
CA VAL A 387 26.11 -3.53 -39.35
C VAL A 387 26.85 -4.83 -39.62
N ALA A 388 26.24 -6.00 -39.27
CA ALA A 388 26.79 -7.31 -39.56
C ALA A 388 26.93 -7.59 -41.06
N GLY A 389 25.95 -7.18 -41.84
CA GLY A 389 25.98 -7.28 -43.32
C GLY A 389 27.09 -6.42 -43.94
N ALA A 390 27.27 -5.19 -43.45
CA ALA A 390 28.37 -4.33 -43.90
C ALA A 390 29.74 -4.93 -43.57
N LEU A 391 29.92 -5.48 -42.38
CA LEU A 391 31.15 -6.17 -41.98
C LEU A 391 31.48 -7.39 -42.84
N ARG A 392 30.48 -8.18 -43.27
CA ARG A 392 30.66 -9.34 -44.15
C ARG A 392 31.08 -8.92 -45.55
N ARG A 393 30.48 -7.87 -46.12
CA ARG A 393 30.82 -7.32 -47.44
C ARG A 393 32.28 -6.80 -47.46
N ASP A 394 32.72 -6.13 -46.42
CA ASP A 394 34.10 -5.64 -46.29
C ASP A 394 35.12 -6.79 -46.23
N ARG A 395 34.79 -7.91 -45.59
CA ARG A 395 35.68 -9.08 -45.54
C ARG A 395 35.76 -9.78 -46.92
N HIS A 396 34.72 -9.81 -47.73
CA HIS A 396 34.74 -10.38 -49.09
C HIS A 396 35.52 -9.48 -50.06
N GLY A 397 35.35 -8.15 -50.00
CA GLY A 397 36.08 -7.20 -50.84
C GLY A 397 37.60 -7.19 -50.54
N ALA A 398 38.01 -7.41 -49.29
CA ALA A 398 39.40 -7.52 -48.91
C ALA A 398 40.08 -8.86 -49.40
N ARG A 399 39.31 -9.95 -49.53
CA ARG A 399 39.82 -11.23 -50.07
C ARG A 399 40.03 -11.20 -51.58
N THR A 400 39.15 -10.56 -52.34
CA THR A 400 39.25 -10.47 -53.81
C THR A 400 40.36 -9.51 -54.27
N SER A 401 40.75 -8.52 -53.41
CA SER A 401 41.89 -7.62 -53.70
C SER A 401 43.26 -8.28 -53.48
N LYS A 402 43.36 -9.34 -52.65
CA LYS A 402 44.62 -10.08 -52.38
C LYS A 402 44.94 -11.15 -53.45
N THR A 403 43.97 -11.54 -54.27
CA THR A 403 44.15 -12.54 -55.34
C THR A 403 44.46 -11.91 -56.70
N ARG A 404 44.54 -10.59 -56.77
CA ARG A 404 44.87 -9.84 -58.01
C ARG A 404 46.21 -9.14 -57.98
N LYS A 405 47.15 -9.51 -57.10
CA LYS A 405 48.55 -9.06 -57.13
C LYS A 405 49.47 -10.25 -57.39
#